data_32da8de3a7218a27dd49d9e7c55e289d
#
_entry.id   32da8de3a7218a27dd49d9e7c55e289d
#
_cell.length_a   1.000
_cell.length_b   1.000
_cell.length_c   1.000
_cell.angle_alpha   90.00
_cell.angle_beta   90.00
_cell.angle_gamma   90.00
#
_symmetry.space_group_name_H-M   'P 1'
#
loop_
_entity.id
_entity.type
_entity.pdbx_description
1 polymer ?
#
loop_
_entity_poly.entity_id
_entity_poly.type
_entity_poly.pdbx_seq_one_letter_code
_entity_poly.pdbx_strand_id
1 'polypeptide(L)'
;MICPVWKLQILLITEFKEYHGVHVSIMAYLDRTKVPVAIDIGFGDVIYPDRVKMEFPVLLDMDVPEIYAYSIYSVISEKFEAIVSLGDANSRYKDFYDIYILAIRYQLDGRELKEAIRETFEHRGTDFDDIAAFEDDFAEKKLHQSRWKTFLIKKKALVNVGFEEVIGLMRTLLMPIVQSIGDGNEFGGSWNFENKEWDYFISNRRTLIKSAKE
;
A
#
# COMPACT_ATOMS: atom_id res chain seq x y z
N MET A 1 -6.24 21.46 36.07
CA MET A 1 -5.80 20.33 35.25
C MET A 1 -6.98 19.37 35.13
N ILE A 2 -7.67 19.34 33.99
CA ILE A 2 -8.85 18.48 33.79
C ILE A 2 -8.31 17.10 33.42
N CYS A 3 -8.52 16.11 34.29
CA CYS A 3 -8.12 14.74 34.02
C CYS A 3 -9.16 14.10 33.08
N PRO A 4 -8.78 13.66 31.84
CA PRO A 4 -9.72 13.02 30.96
C PRO A 4 -10.19 11.68 31.56
N VAL A 5 -11.48 11.43 31.50
CA VAL A 5 -12.05 10.13 31.90
C VAL A 5 -12.18 9.26 30.65
N TRP A 6 -11.64 8.04 30.73
CA TRP A 6 -11.66 7.07 29.62
C TRP A 6 -12.61 5.92 29.96
N LYS A 7 -13.45 5.55 29.01
CA LYS A 7 -14.15 4.26 29.02
C LYS A 7 -13.66 3.39 27.90
N LEU A 8 -13.13 2.23 28.25
CA LEU A 8 -12.59 1.26 27.32
C LEU A 8 -13.60 0.14 27.09
N GLN A 9 -13.87 -0.19 25.84
CA GLN A 9 -14.61 -1.37 25.42
C GLN A 9 -13.76 -2.13 24.38
N ILE A 10 -13.51 -3.40 24.63
CA ILE A 10 -12.75 -4.28 23.74
C ILE A 10 -13.74 -5.28 23.13
N LEU A 11 -13.76 -5.35 21.80
CA LEU A 11 -14.52 -6.33 21.03
C LEU A 11 -13.55 -7.14 20.20
N LEU A 12 -13.68 -8.47 20.26
CA LEU A 12 -12.94 -9.35 19.36
C LEU A 12 -13.59 -9.31 17.97
N ILE A 13 -12.82 -8.98 16.94
CA ILE A 13 -13.26 -9.11 15.56
C ILE A 13 -13.02 -10.56 15.15
N THR A 14 -14.05 -11.39 15.25
CA THR A 14 -13.93 -12.84 14.99
C THR A 14 -14.66 -13.30 13.75
N GLU A 15 -15.16 -12.44 12.87
CA GLU A 15 -15.99 -12.92 11.77
C GLU A 15 -15.59 -12.35 10.40
N PHE A 16 -15.47 -13.25 9.44
CA PHE A 16 -15.41 -13.12 7.98
C PHE A 16 -14.07 -12.86 7.27
N LYS A 17 -12.91 -12.93 7.93
CA LYS A 17 -11.63 -13.00 7.22
C LYS A 17 -10.64 -13.84 7.99
N GLU A 18 -9.70 -14.46 7.28
CA GLU A 18 -8.58 -15.26 7.80
C GLU A 18 -7.66 -14.52 8.80
N TYR A 19 -7.95 -13.27 9.10
CA TYR A 19 -7.22 -12.43 10.04
C TYR A 19 -7.93 -12.33 11.38
N HIS A 20 -7.22 -12.77 12.41
CA HIS A 20 -7.64 -12.56 13.78
C HIS A 20 -7.26 -11.13 14.18
N GLY A 21 -8.22 -10.36 14.60
CA GLY A 21 -8.02 -8.97 15.00
C GLY A 21 -8.75 -8.62 16.29
N VAL A 22 -8.35 -7.52 16.89
CA VAL A 22 -8.99 -6.95 18.07
C VAL A 22 -9.44 -5.52 17.75
N HIS A 23 -10.71 -5.26 17.86
CA HIS A 23 -11.25 -3.91 17.80
C HIS A 23 -11.32 -3.31 19.20
N VAL A 24 -10.64 -2.21 19.43
CA VAL A 24 -10.64 -1.46 20.68
C VAL A 24 -11.41 -0.17 20.50
N SER A 25 -12.55 -0.05 21.17
CA SER A 25 -13.32 1.19 21.23
C SER A 25 -13.05 1.91 22.53
N ILE A 26 -12.62 3.17 22.42
CA ILE A 26 -12.34 4.04 23.55
C ILE A 26 -13.26 5.25 23.47
N MET A 27 -13.95 5.57 24.58
CA MET A 27 -14.68 6.82 24.69
C MET A 27 -13.92 7.76 25.62
N ALA A 28 -13.35 8.81 25.04
CA ALA A 28 -12.70 9.89 25.79
C ALA A 28 -13.71 10.98 26.13
N TYR A 29 -13.58 11.58 27.33
CA TYR A 29 -14.40 12.67 27.76
C TYR A 29 -13.52 13.86 28.11
N LEU A 30 -13.83 14.99 27.49
CA LEU A 30 -13.28 16.30 27.85
C LEU A 30 -14.44 17.18 28.29
N ASP A 31 -14.63 17.33 29.59
CA ASP A 31 -15.84 17.90 30.20
C ASP A 31 -17.11 17.17 29.71
N ARG A 32 -17.94 17.87 28.94
CA ARG A 32 -19.17 17.32 28.35
C ARG A 32 -18.98 16.77 26.94
N THR A 33 -17.82 16.99 26.35
CA THR A 33 -17.53 16.54 24.99
C THR A 33 -17.12 15.06 25.01
N LYS A 34 -17.73 14.27 24.12
CA LYS A 34 -17.43 12.85 23.93
C LYS A 34 -16.64 12.71 22.64
N VAL A 35 -15.48 12.06 22.71
CA VAL A 35 -14.63 11.77 21.56
C VAL A 35 -14.47 10.26 21.43
N PRO A 36 -15.11 9.62 20.45
CA PRO A 36 -14.90 8.21 20.19
C PRO A 36 -13.55 8.01 19.49
N VAL A 37 -12.77 7.06 19.96
CA VAL A 37 -11.52 6.60 19.35
C VAL A 37 -11.65 5.10 19.10
N ALA A 38 -11.35 4.66 17.89
CA ALA A 38 -11.33 3.27 17.50
C ALA A 38 -9.92 2.87 17.06
N ILE A 39 -9.47 1.70 17.51
CA ILE A 39 -8.19 1.11 17.14
C ILE A 39 -8.46 -0.32 16.71
N ASP A 40 -8.09 -0.64 15.46
CA ASP A 40 -8.12 -1.99 14.93
C ASP A 40 -6.70 -2.56 15.00
N ILE A 41 -6.55 -3.70 15.67
CA ILE A 41 -5.27 -4.39 15.84
C ILE A 41 -5.33 -5.69 15.04
N GLY A 42 -4.54 -5.78 13.98
CA GLY A 42 -4.34 -7.00 13.21
C GLY A 42 -3.11 -7.76 13.70
N PHE A 43 -3.08 -9.06 13.45
CA PHE A 43 -1.95 -9.94 13.75
C PHE A 43 -1.57 -10.73 12.51
N GLY A 44 -0.28 -10.95 12.32
CA GLY A 44 0.24 -11.84 11.27
C GLY A 44 0.58 -11.15 9.96
N ASP A 45 0.55 -9.82 9.86
CA ASP A 45 0.97 -9.12 8.64
C ASP A 45 2.48 -9.28 8.39
N VAL A 46 2.85 -9.45 7.13
CA VAL A 46 4.25 -9.42 6.69
C VAL A 46 4.74 -7.98 6.68
N ILE A 47 5.88 -7.72 7.28
CA ILE A 47 6.53 -6.40 7.30
C ILE A 47 7.88 -6.51 6.62
N TYR A 48 8.02 -5.90 5.45
CA TYR A 48 9.24 -5.92 4.67
C TYR A 48 9.68 -4.49 4.25
N PRO A 49 10.99 -4.17 4.27
CA PRO A 49 12.10 -4.94 4.86
C PRO A 49 12.03 -5.00 6.38
N ASP A 50 11.57 -3.95 7.03
CA ASP A 50 11.42 -3.79 8.47
C ASP A 50 10.44 -2.65 8.78
N ARG A 51 9.96 -2.60 10.03
CA ARG A 51 9.19 -1.46 10.52
C ARG A 51 10.05 -0.21 10.58
N VAL A 52 9.48 0.92 10.17
CA VAL A 52 10.15 2.22 10.16
C VAL A 52 9.80 2.99 11.44
N LYS A 53 10.82 3.40 12.19
CA LYS A 53 10.63 4.33 13.30
C LYS A 53 10.46 5.74 12.77
N MET A 54 9.39 6.41 13.14
CA MET A 54 9.10 7.76 12.70
C MET A 54 8.49 8.62 13.81
N GLU A 55 8.70 9.92 13.70
CA GLU A 55 8.00 10.92 14.50
C GLU A 55 6.59 11.13 13.92
N PHE A 56 5.56 10.96 14.77
CA PHE A 56 4.20 11.20 14.34
C PHE A 56 3.87 12.69 14.42
N PRO A 57 3.40 13.32 13.32
CA PRO A 57 3.15 14.77 13.31
C PRO A 57 2.06 15.15 14.31
N VAL A 58 2.33 16.15 15.11
CA VAL A 58 1.39 16.71 16.09
C VAL A 58 0.78 18.01 15.57
N LEU A 59 -0.47 18.30 15.94
CA LEU A 59 -1.20 19.51 15.53
C LEU A 59 -1.05 20.66 16.51
N LEU A 60 -0.64 20.37 17.74
CA LEU A 60 -0.51 21.32 18.82
C LEU A 60 0.94 21.34 19.30
N ASP A 61 1.30 22.36 20.10
CA ASP A 61 2.59 22.44 20.78
C ASP A 61 2.63 21.40 21.92
N MET A 62 3.13 20.21 21.60
CA MET A 62 3.23 19.06 22.49
C MET A 62 4.37 18.14 22.05
N ASP A 63 4.80 17.26 22.95
CA ASP A 63 5.82 16.28 22.66
C ASP A 63 5.45 15.42 21.45
N VAL A 64 6.40 15.24 20.53
CA VAL A 64 6.22 14.44 19.32
C VAL A 64 6.38 12.96 19.68
N PRO A 65 5.33 12.14 19.54
CA PRO A 65 5.45 10.72 19.82
C PRO A 65 6.24 10.01 18.71
N GLU A 66 7.15 9.14 19.11
CA GLU A 66 7.80 8.19 18.21
C GLU A 66 6.94 6.93 18.07
N ILE A 67 6.68 6.53 16.84
CA ILE A 67 5.91 5.32 16.52
C ILE A 67 6.67 4.44 15.53
N TYR A 68 6.29 3.17 15.46
CA TYR A 68 6.68 2.29 14.37
C TYR A 68 5.57 2.26 13.32
N ALA A 69 5.97 2.40 12.06
CA ALA A 69 5.08 2.34 10.92
C ALA A 69 5.56 1.27 9.92
N TYR A 70 4.69 0.86 9.03
CA TYR A 70 5.07 0.04 7.88
C TYR A 70 5.99 0.82 6.94
N SER A 71 6.90 0.09 6.30
CA SER A 71 7.66 0.64 5.17
C SER A 71 6.71 1.00 4.03
N ILE A 72 7.14 1.88 3.14
CA ILE A 72 6.38 2.19 1.92
C ILE A 72 6.12 0.94 1.06
N TYR A 73 7.07 0.00 1.07
CA TYR A 73 6.99 -1.25 0.34
C TYR A 73 5.90 -2.17 0.90
N SER A 74 5.85 -2.35 2.23
CA SER A 74 4.77 -3.07 2.89
C SER A 74 3.40 -2.44 2.63
N VAL A 75 3.30 -1.10 2.67
CA VAL A 75 2.04 -0.41 2.37
C VAL A 75 1.58 -0.67 0.95
N ILE A 76 2.48 -0.62 -0.04
CA ILE A 76 2.13 -0.87 -1.44
C ILE A 76 1.73 -2.34 -1.64
N SER A 77 2.53 -3.29 -1.10
CA SER A 77 2.28 -4.72 -1.29
C SER A 77 0.96 -5.18 -0.66
N GLU A 78 0.64 -4.76 0.56
CA GLU A 78 -0.62 -5.05 1.24
C GLU A 78 -1.85 -4.52 0.47
N LYS A 79 -1.75 -3.30 -0.05
CA LYS A 79 -2.84 -2.70 -0.84
C LYS A 79 -2.97 -3.35 -2.19
N PHE A 80 -1.87 -3.71 -2.83
CA PHE A 80 -1.88 -4.38 -4.11
C PHE A 80 -2.47 -5.78 -3.99
N GLU A 81 -2.06 -6.54 -2.97
CA GLU A 81 -2.65 -7.85 -2.72
C GLU A 81 -4.16 -7.77 -2.48
N ALA A 82 -4.62 -6.81 -1.65
CA ALA A 82 -6.05 -6.61 -1.44
C ALA A 82 -6.81 -6.21 -2.72
N ILE A 83 -6.17 -5.52 -3.65
CA ILE A 83 -6.75 -5.21 -4.96
C ILE A 83 -6.88 -6.47 -5.81
N VAL A 84 -5.86 -7.32 -5.83
CA VAL A 84 -5.86 -8.57 -6.60
C VAL A 84 -6.86 -9.56 -6.01
N SER A 85 -6.81 -9.82 -4.72
CA SER A 85 -7.68 -10.80 -4.04
C SER A 85 -9.17 -10.45 -4.11
N LEU A 86 -9.51 -9.17 -4.16
CA LEU A 86 -10.91 -8.71 -4.29
C LEU A 86 -11.41 -8.65 -5.75
N GLY A 87 -10.51 -8.59 -6.71
CA GLY A 87 -10.82 -8.58 -8.13
C GLY A 87 -11.88 -7.53 -8.54
N ASP A 88 -12.80 -7.91 -9.43
CA ASP A 88 -13.88 -7.03 -9.92
C ASP A 88 -14.85 -6.56 -8.81
N ALA A 89 -14.99 -7.31 -7.73
CA ALA A 89 -15.86 -6.94 -6.62
C ALA A 89 -15.25 -5.84 -5.72
N ASN A 90 -14.02 -5.42 -6.00
CA ASN A 90 -13.30 -4.47 -5.18
C ASN A 90 -14.02 -3.12 -5.08
N SER A 91 -14.29 -2.70 -3.85
CA SER A 91 -14.88 -1.40 -3.53
C SER A 91 -13.93 -0.51 -2.71
N ARG A 92 -12.69 -0.94 -2.49
CA ARG A 92 -11.69 -0.26 -1.67
C ARG A 92 -10.88 0.76 -2.50
N TYR A 93 -11.57 1.74 -3.09
CA TYR A 93 -10.94 2.77 -3.93
C TYR A 93 -9.83 3.57 -3.24
N LYS A 94 -9.81 3.55 -1.90
CA LYS A 94 -8.72 4.14 -1.13
C LYS A 94 -7.38 3.45 -1.42
N ASP A 95 -7.36 2.14 -1.60
CA ASP A 95 -6.11 1.41 -1.84
C ASP A 95 -5.50 1.77 -3.20
N PHE A 96 -6.32 1.91 -4.23
CA PHE A 96 -5.88 2.42 -5.55
C PHE A 96 -5.31 3.85 -5.43
N TYR A 97 -6.02 4.72 -4.71
CA TYR A 97 -5.59 6.10 -4.51
C TYR A 97 -4.28 6.19 -3.73
N ASP A 98 -4.14 5.40 -2.68
CA ASP A 98 -2.95 5.39 -1.83
C ASP A 98 -1.72 4.94 -2.63
N ILE A 99 -1.83 3.84 -3.43
CA ILE A 99 -0.73 3.39 -4.30
C ILE A 99 -0.37 4.48 -5.31
N TYR A 100 -1.37 5.11 -5.95
CA TYR A 100 -1.14 6.21 -6.89
C TYR A 100 -0.37 7.37 -6.23
N ILE A 101 -0.79 7.81 -5.03
CA ILE A 101 -0.13 8.91 -4.32
C ILE A 101 1.31 8.55 -3.94
N LEU A 102 1.56 7.30 -3.52
CA LEU A 102 2.91 6.86 -3.20
C LEU A 102 3.79 6.83 -4.46
N ALA A 103 3.25 6.34 -5.58
CA ALA A 103 3.97 6.26 -6.85
C ALA A 103 4.36 7.62 -7.44
N ILE A 104 3.56 8.67 -7.23
CA ILE A 104 3.86 10.02 -7.74
C ILE A 104 4.67 10.90 -6.77
N ARG A 105 5.02 10.38 -5.59
CA ARG A 105 5.72 11.16 -4.56
C ARG A 105 7.05 10.59 -4.13
N TYR A 106 7.25 9.31 -4.31
CA TYR A 106 8.42 8.63 -3.76
C TYR A 106 9.17 7.86 -4.83
N GLN A 107 10.49 7.95 -4.75
CA GLN A 107 11.37 7.03 -5.44
C GLN A 107 11.33 5.67 -4.74
N LEU A 108 11.24 4.57 -5.50
CA LEU A 108 11.17 3.22 -4.95
C LEU A 108 12.33 2.38 -5.49
N ASP A 109 12.93 1.56 -4.63
CA ASP A 109 13.86 0.51 -5.07
C ASP A 109 13.04 -0.70 -5.56
N GLY A 110 13.31 -1.14 -6.78
CA GLY A 110 12.55 -2.22 -7.40
C GLY A 110 12.78 -3.58 -6.75
N ARG A 111 13.97 -3.83 -6.16
CA ARG A 111 14.24 -5.07 -5.44
C ARG A 111 13.45 -5.15 -4.15
N GLU A 112 13.44 -4.05 -3.40
CA GLU A 112 12.69 -3.97 -2.15
C GLU A 112 11.18 -4.11 -2.41
N LEU A 113 10.66 -3.45 -3.45
CA LEU A 113 9.24 -3.56 -3.81
C LEU A 113 8.88 -4.97 -4.26
N LYS A 114 9.73 -5.60 -5.08
CA LYS A 114 9.52 -6.98 -5.53
C LYS A 114 9.44 -7.93 -4.34
N GLU A 115 10.39 -7.84 -3.42
CA GLU A 115 10.46 -8.74 -2.28
C GLU A 115 9.26 -8.56 -1.35
N ALA A 116 8.86 -7.30 -1.07
CA ALA A 116 7.66 -7.00 -0.29
C ALA A 116 6.39 -7.60 -0.92
N ILE A 117 6.24 -7.47 -2.25
CA ILE A 117 5.09 -8.04 -2.97
C ILE A 117 5.13 -9.57 -2.91
N ARG A 118 6.28 -10.18 -3.20
CA ARG A 118 6.44 -11.64 -3.15
C ARG A 118 6.06 -12.21 -1.79
N GLU A 119 6.64 -11.67 -0.71
CA GLU A 119 6.38 -12.16 0.65
C GLU A 119 4.93 -11.96 1.08
N THR A 120 4.31 -10.82 0.76
CA THR A 120 2.92 -10.55 1.08
C THR A 120 1.97 -11.52 0.37
N PHE A 121 2.18 -11.76 -0.93
CA PHE A 121 1.34 -12.64 -1.73
C PHE A 121 1.51 -14.11 -1.33
N GLU A 122 2.74 -14.56 -1.12
CA GLU A 122 3.03 -15.90 -0.61
C GLU A 122 2.37 -16.14 0.76
N HIS A 123 2.48 -15.20 1.68
CA HIS A 123 1.88 -15.30 3.01
C HIS A 123 0.36 -15.41 2.97
N ARG A 124 -0.27 -14.69 2.04
CA ARG A 124 -1.74 -14.67 1.89
C ARG A 124 -2.27 -15.74 0.93
N GLY A 125 -1.40 -16.46 0.25
CA GLY A 125 -1.78 -17.46 -0.74
C GLY A 125 -2.52 -16.87 -1.94
N THR A 126 -2.20 -15.62 -2.30
CA THR A 126 -2.80 -14.93 -3.46
C THR A 126 -1.89 -15.11 -4.67
N ASP A 127 -2.46 -15.55 -5.79
CA ASP A 127 -1.75 -15.74 -7.05
C ASP A 127 -1.78 -14.48 -7.91
N PHE A 128 -0.86 -14.41 -8.90
CA PHE A 128 -0.78 -13.31 -9.87
C PHE A 128 -1.46 -13.63 -11.20
N ASP A 129 -2.13 -14.77 -11.33
CA ASP A 129 -2.61 -15.31 -12.61
C ASP A 129 -3.69 -14.45 -13.26
N ASP A 130 -4.51 -13.77 -12.44
CA ASP A 130 -5.61 -12.94 -12.93
C ASP A 130 -5.71 -11.65 -12.11
N ILE A 131 -5.12 -10.58 -12.63
CA ILE A 131 -5.20 -9.25 -12.02
C ILE A 131 -6.29 -8.45 -12.70
N ALA A 132 -7.55 -8.71 -12.32
CA ALA A 132 -8.72 -8.04 -12.89
C ALA A 132 -8.58 -6.52 -13.00
N ALA A 133 -7.91 -5.87 -12.03
CA ALA A 133 -7.64 -4.44 -12.05
C ALA A 133 -6.76 -3.98 -13.23
N PHE A 134 -6.05 -4.91 -13.86
CA PHE A 134 -5.17 -4.62 -15.01
C PHE A 134 -5.74 -5.07 -16.35
N GLU A 135 -6.97 -5.53 -16.39
CA GLU A 135 -7.71 -5.73 -17.63
C GLU A 135 -8.02 -4.39 -18.32
N ASP A 136 -8.06 -4.41 -19.64
CA ASP A 136 -8.17 -3.18 -20.42
C ASP A 136 -9.46 -2.40 -20.16
N ASP A 137 -10.57 -3.10 -19.89
CA ASP A 137 -11.88 -2.50 -19.65
C ASP A 137 -12.17 -2.16 -18.18
N PHE A 138 -11.35 -2.64 -17.23
CA PHE A 138 -11.62 -2.50 -15.79
C PHE A 138 -11.87 -1.05 -15.37
N ALA A 139 -10.97 -0.15 -15.76
CA ALA A 139 -11.08 1.25 -15.42
C ALA A 139 -12.23 1.96 -16.14
N GLU A 140 -12.66 1.46 -17.31
CA GLU A 140 -13.73 2.03 -18.12
C GLU A 140 -15.13 1.62 -17.66
N LYS A 141 -15.24 0.54 -16.86
CA LYS A 141 -16.52 0.07 -16.32
C LYS A 141 -17.26 1.21 -15.62
N LYS A 142 -18.48 1.53 -16.06
CA LYS A 142 -19.28 2.64 -15.51
C LYS A 142 -19.42 2.61 -14.00
N LEU A 143 -19.47 1.41 -13.43
CA LEU A 143 -19.55 1.20 -11.98
C LEU A 143 -18.30 1.74 -11.27
N HIS A 144 -17.10 1.40 -11.76
CA HIS A 144 -15.84 1.85 -11.19
C HIS A 144 -15.68 3.37 -11.33
N GLN A 145 -15.99 3.93 -12.50
CA GLN A 145 -15.96 5.36 -12.73
C GLN A 145 -16.87 6.16 -11.78
N SER A 146 -18.10 5.68 -11.58
CA SER A 146 -19.05 6.32 -10.67
C SER A 146 -18.60 6.27 -9.21
N ARG A 147 -18.13 5.11 -8.77
CA ARG A 147 -17.65 4.90 -7.41
C ARG A 147 -16.38 5.68 -7.12
N TRP A 148 -15.45 5.74 -8.10
CA TRP A 148 -14.22 6.53 -8.01
C TRP A 148 -14.53 8.02 -7.81
N LYS A 149 -15.38 8.61 -8.64
CA LYS A 149 -15.82 10.00 -8.48
C LYS A 149 -16.42 10.26 -7.11
N THR A 150 -17.27 9.35 -6.64
CA THR A 150 -17.90 9.45 -5.32
C THR A 150 -16.84 9.38 -4.20
N PHE A 151 -15.84 8.51 -4.34
CA PHE A 151 -14.72 8.40 -3.40
C PHE A 151 -13.93 9.71 -3.31
N LEU A 152 -13.50 10.28 -4.44
CA LEU A 152 -12.73 11.53 -4.47
C LEU A 152 -13.47 12.69 -3.77
N ILE A 153 -14.78 12.83 -4.02
CA ILE A 153 -15.61 13.87 -3.40
C ILE A 153 -15.75 13.64 -1.89
N LYS A 154 -16.13 12.43 -1.48
CA LYS A 154 -16.37 12.11 -0.07
C LYS A 154 -15.11 12.22 0.78
N LYS A 155 -13.96 11.88 0.23
CA LYS A 155 -12.67 11.91 0.95
C LYS A 155 -11.96 13.25 0.83
N LYS A 156 -12.50 14.21 0.07
CA LYS A 156 -11.84 15.49 -0.23
C LYS A 156 -10.39 15.23 -0.70
N ALA A 157 -10.26 14.34 -1.67
CA ALA A 157 -8.97 13.87 -2.14
C ALA A 157 -8.05 15.03 -2.53
N LEU A 158 -6.78 14.96 -2.14
CA LEU A 158 -5.78 16.00 -2.40
C LEU A 158 -5.45 16.13 -3.90
N VAL A 159 -5.56 15.02 -4.62
CA VAL A 159 -5.32 14.97 -6.07
C VAL A 159 -6.60 14.49 -6.73
N ASN A 160 -7.09 15.30 -7.68
CA ASN A 160 -8.25 14.94 -8.51
C ASN A 160 -7.74 14.31 -9.81
N VAL A 161 -7.82 13.00 -9.90
CA VAL A 161 -7.27 12.20 -11.01
C VAL A 161 -8.33 11.23 -11.55
N GLY A 162 -8.29 10.92 -12.84
CA GLY A 162 -9.15 9.93 -13.48
C GLY A 162 -8.80 8.51 -13.04
N PHE A 163 -9.78 7.61 -12.97
CA PHE A 163 -9.52 6.24 -12.55
C PHE A 163 -8.63 5.47 -13.55
N GLU A 164 -8.80 5.75 -14.83
CA GLU A 164 -7.96 5.21 -15.91
C GLU A 164 -6.48 5.59 -15.74
N GLU A 165 -6.20 6.85 -15.38
CA GLU A 165 -4.83 7.29 -15.11
C GLU A 165 -4.23 6.56 -13.89
N VAL A 166 -5.04 6.35 -12.85
CA VAL A 166 -4.60 5.60 -11.66
C VAL A 166 -4.23 4.17 -12.03
N ILE A 167 -5.11 3.47 -12.75
CA ILE A 167 -4.86 2.09 -13.18
C ILE A 167 -3.66 2.01 -14.14
N GLY A 168 -3.56 2.95 -15.09
CA GLY A 168 -2.41 3.01 -16.01
C GLY A 168 -1.08 3.18 -15.28
N LEU A 169 -1.00 4.08 -14.29
CA LEU A 169 0.19 4.27 -13.49
C LEU A 169 0.52 3.03 -12.65
N MET A 170 -0.49 2.43 -12.01
CA MET A 170 -0.29 1.22 -11.21
C MET A 170 0.19 0.05 -12.08
N ARG A 171 -0.34 -0.10 -13.30
CA ARG A 171 0.12 -1.10 -14.27
C ARG A 171 1.59 -0.87 -14.63
N THR A 172 1.99 0.37 -14.91
CA THR A 172 3.38 0.74 -15.20
C THR A 172 4.33 0.44 -14.05
N LEU A 173 3.89 0.70 -12.81
CA LEU A 173 4.67 0.45 -11.61
C LEU A 173 4.78 -1.05 -11.30
N LEU A 174 3.66 -1.79 -11.31
CA LEU A 174 3.57 -3.11 -10.68
C LEU A 174 3.73 -4.28 -11.65
N MET A 175 3.28 -4.16 -12.92
CA MET A 175 3.38 -5.28 -13.88
C MET A 175 4.81 -5.77 -14.13
N PRO A 176 5.83 -4.90 -14.29
CA PRO A 176 7.20 -5.37 -14.45
C PRO A 176 7.71 -6.16 -13.22
N ILE A 177 7.26 -5.78 -12.03
CA ILE A 177 7.58 -6.50 -10.78
C ILE A 177 6.91 -7.88 -10.79
N VAL A 178 5.60 -7.94 -11.07
CA VAL A 178 4.84 -9.20 -11.15
C VAL A 178 5.47 -10.16 -12.16
N GLN A 179 5.80 -9.68 -13.36
CA GLN A 179 6.47 -10.48 -14.38
C GLN A 179 7.82 -11.02 -13.88
N SER A 180 8.62 -10.19 -13.20
CA SER A 180 9.91 -10.63 -12.67
C SER A 180 9.77 -11.68 -11.56
N ILE A 181 8.66 -11.66 -10.79
CA ILE A 181 8.36 -12.70 -9.79
C ILE A 181 8.00 -14.00 -10.51
N GLY A 182 7.09 -13.95 -11.49
CA GLY A 182 6.65 -15.13 -12.26
C GLY A 182 7.80 -15.80 -13.02
N ASP A 183 8.71 -15.01 -13.57
CA ASP A 183 9.89 -15.51 -14.31
C ASP A 183 11.04 -15.96 -13.40
N GLY A 184 10.96 -15.71 -12.09
CA GLY A 184 12.04 -15.97 -11.14
C GLY A 184 13.30 -15.11 -11.35
N ASN A 185 13.17 -14.00 -12.08
CA ASN A 185 14.28 -13.10 -12.43
C ASN A 185 14.49 -12.03 -11.35
N GLU A 186 15.72 -11.58 -11.15
CA GLU A 186 15.99 -10.39 -10.36
C GLU A 186 15.39 -9.13 -11.01
N PHE A 187 14.88 -8.21 -10.20
CA PHE A 187 14.40 -6.93 -10.67
C PHE A 187 15.36 -5.82 -10.21
N GLY A 188 16.08 -5.23 -11.15
CA GLY A 188 17.04 -4.16 -10.88
C GLY A 188 16.59 -2.84 -11.52
N GLY A 189 16.00 -1.95 -10.73
CA GLY A 189 15.56 -0.64 -11.19
C GLY A 189 15.18 0.27 -10.04
N SER A 190 15.12 1.57 -10.31
CA SER A 190 14.61 2.59 -9.41
C SER A 190 13.39 3.24 -10.03
N TRP A 191 12.28 3.30 -9.31
CA TRP A 191 11.10 4.02 -9.77
C TRP A 191 11.33 5.52 -9.72
N ASN A 192 11.20 6.16 -10.86
CA ASN A 192 11.29 7.60 -10.99
C ASN A 192 9.89 8.21 -10.91
N PHE A 193 9.56 8.84 -9.79
CA PHE A 193 8.22 9.39 -9.56
C PHE A 193 7.93 10.64 -10.41
N GLU A 194 8.96 11.36 -10.89
CA GLU A 194 8.78 12.54 -11.74
C GLU A 194 8.39 12.14 -13.15
N ASN A 195 9.09 11.14 -13.71
CA ASN A 195 8.84 10.62 -15.05
C ASN A 195 7.75 9.53 -15.07
N LYS A 196 7.42 8.96 -13.89
CA LYS A 196 6.46 7.85 -13.73
C LYS A 196 6.87 6.60 -14.50
N GLU A 197 8.16 6.26 -14.42
CA GLU A 197 8.75 5.11 -15.12
C GLU A 197 9.87 4.45 -14.31
N TRP A 198 10.27 3.24 -14.70
CA TRP A 198 11.39 2.54 -14.11
C TRP A 198 12.70 2.91 -14.81
N ASP A 199 13.65 3.45 -14.05
CA ASP A 199 15.06 3.58 -14.46
C ASP A 199 15.77 2.25 -14.17
N TYR A 200 16.00 1.45 -15.22
CA TYR A 200 16.63 0.14 -15.05
C TYR A 200 18.14 0.25 -14.93
N PHE A 201 18.71 -0.47 -13.98
CA PHE A 201 20.17 -0.58 -13.87
C PHE A 201 20.69 -1.46 -15.01
N ILE A 202 21.45 -0.87 -15.93
CA ILE A 202 22.13 -1.62 -16.98
C ILE A 202 23.20 -2.50 -16.30
N SER A 203 22.92 -3.78 -16.14
CA SER A 203 23.92 -4.75 -15.70
C SER A 203 24.97 -4.90 -16.80
N ASN A 204 26.05 -4.13 -16.73
CA ASN A 204 27.22 -4.28 -17.57
C ASN A 204 27.96 -5.60 -17.27
N ARG A 205 27.32 -6.76 -17.51
CA ARG A 205 28.00 -8.06 -17.59
C ARG A 205 28.73 -8.27 -18.94
N ARG A 206 29.35 -7.24 -19.50
CA ARG A 206 30.17 -7.35 -20.75
C ARG A 206 31.52 -6.71 -20.59
N THR A 207 32.30 -6.98 -19.55
CA THR A 207 33.73 -6.60 -19.56
C THR A 207 34.56 -7.47 -18.61
N LEU A 208 34.49 -8.80 -18.69
CA LEU A 208 35.45 -9.68 -18.02
C LEU A 208 35.78 -10.95 -18.83
N ILE A 209 35.67 -10.90 -20.15
CA ILE A 209 36.22 -11.98 -21.02
C ILE A 209 37.04 -11.32 -22.11
N LYS A 210 38.12 -10.62 -21.75
CA LYS A 210 39.23 -10.27 -22.69
C LYS A 210 40.50 -9.88 -21.95
N SER A 211 40.99 -10.73 -21.05
CA SER A 211 42.41 -10.63 -20.63
C SER A 211 42.89 -11.98 -20.05
N ALA A 212 42.67 -13.03 -20.81
CA ALA A 212 43.31 -14.33 -20.54
C ALA A 212 43.67 -15.00 -21.87
N LYS A 213 44.40 -14.25 -22.73
CA LYS A 213 45.17 -14.78 -23.87
C LYS A 213 46.17 -13.68 -24.30
N GLU A 214 47.28 -13.63 -23.62
CA GLU A 214 48.60 -13.29 -24.13
C GLU A 214 49.65 -13.90 -23.18
#